data_3dd29d30f6ba6830989dea39cec4c3a3
#
_entry.id   3dd29d30f6ba6830989dea39cec4c3a3
#
_cell.length_a   1.000
_cell.length_b   1.000
_cell.length_c   1.000
_cell.angle_alpha   90.00
_cell.angle_beta   90.00
_cell.angle_gamma   90.00
#
_symmetry.space_group_name_H-M   'P 1'
#
loop_
_entity.id
_entity.type
_entity.pdbx_description
1 polymer ?
#
loop_
_entity_poly.entity_id
_entity_poly.type
_entity_poly.pdbx_seq_one_letter_code
_entity_poly.pdbx_strand_id
1 'polypeptide(L)'
;SGTNNSRITMYGDNSVGMHSENADIINKETVADSGKDFYSANADGQYLGFFGAAAYEGIYVQEADGTTWHTAQSGGIGTPFLLTTDAADGTWDMWFPGQSGCYFVNVNTVKRQWNALLIPQLEVSGIDGITMEYKRADNQWRGVFTGTAGTDVTIQIKGTGKFYDNTSVSGSDNGIDDSKAQNTSFAFGGTAGQLTFSTGENVTAENITVNVPMTGECTLVIDLNNPEAWTVSVTEKEEEPEPEPEEGEYLYLPGIGPAVNGEWAYDHKITIYDKDAQKYAGVVNVASEWGDYAMCLVNYWDESKLYTLATDDNTSTAESGDLINGKGNNLTAPDNGLYLFEVSLKELKYSVKAVTGIYCYLGISGNDDLPPLQSTDTEGLYTGTITLDQDSEYGVKFIINNDWAGSYGGYDGKLYYNANKGIYPVTTGTYDISVDLINGTYTIQSIN
;
A
#
# COMPACT_ATOMS: atom_id res chain seq x y z
N SER A 1 -17.87 43.86 10.35
CA SER A 1 -16.54 43.28 10.50
C SER A 1 -16.49 42.06 9.62
N GLY A 2 -15.84 42.15 8.47
CA GLY A 2 -15.81 41.10 7.51
C GLY A 2 -14.96 39.93 8.07
N THR A 3 -15.63 38.88 8.46
CA THR A 3 -15.03 37.57 8.51
C THR A 3 -14.57 37.25 7.09
N ASN A 4 -13.35 36.81 6.95
CA ASN A 4 -12.79 36.38 5.66
C ASN A 4 -13.52 35.09 5.24
N ASN A 5 -14.67 35.21 4.59
CA ASN A 5 -15.50 34.09 4.15
C ASN A 5 -14.96 33.47 2.86
N SER A 6 -13.65 33.42 2.71
CA SER A 6 -13.00 32.77 1.55
C SER A 6 -12.83 31.28 1.69
N ARG A 7 -12.95 30.73 2.90
CA ARG A 7 -12.80 29.29 3.15
C ARG A 7 -13.93 28.72 4.02
N ILE A 8 -14.28 27.48 3.75
CA ILE A 8 -15.16 26.63 4.55
C ILE A 8 -14.50 25.26 4.66
N THR A 9 -14.66 24.58 5.78
CA THR A 9 -14.07 23.26 5.99
C THR A 9 -15.15 22.19 6.01
N MET A 10 -14.96 21.14 5.23
CA MET A 10 -15.80 19.95 5.21
C MET A 10 -15.18 18.86 6.07
N TYR A 11 -15.95 18.32 6.99
CA TYR A 11 -15.59 17.23 7.87
C TYR A 11 -16.41 16.00 7.54
N GLY A 12 -15.75 14.85 7.46
CA GLY A 12 -16.38 13.55 7.32
C GLY A 12 -15.96 12.63 8.47
N ASP A 13 -16.72 11.60 8.74
CA ASP A 13 -16.46 10.68 9.84
C ASP A 13 -16.08 9.26 9.37
N ASN A 14 -15.91 9.08 8.06
CA ASN A 14 -15.71 7.75 7.45
C ASN A 14 -16.81 6.73 7.80
N SER A 15 -17.88 7.14 8.49
CA SER A 15 -18.97 6.24 8.84
C SER A 15 -19.79 5.91 7.59
N VAL A 16 -20.23 4.66 7.53
CA VAL A 16 -21.19 4.21 6.54
C VAL A 16 -22.56 4.38 7.15
N GLY A 17 -23.22 5.47 6.88
CA GLY A 17 -24.56 5.70 7.37
C GLY A 17 -25.19 6.90 6.71
N MET A 18 -26.31 6.69 6.04
CA MET A 18 -27.16 7.76 5.63
C MET A 18 -27.78 8.36 6.89
N HIS A 19 -27.18 9.33 7.50
CA HIS A 19 -27.80 10.11 8.54
C HIS A 19 -28.31 9.35 9.77
N SER A 20 -28.38 10.02 10.83
CA SER A 20 -29.19 9.65 11.94
C SER A 20 -30.01 10.84 12.41
N GLU A 21 -31.10 10.55 13.05
CA GLU A 21 -31.94 11.55 13.70
C GLU A 21 -31.27 12.25 14.88
N ASN A 22 -30.04 11.86 15.22
CA ASN A 22 -29.30 12.38 16.35
C ASN A 22 -28.11 13.23 15.90
N ALA A 23 -28.04 14.44 16.36
CA ALA A 23 -26.99 15.42 16.14
C ALA A 23 -25.57 14.96 16.50
N ASP A 24 -25.46 13.86 17.21
CA ASP A 24 -24.20 13.42 17.81
C ASP A 24 -23.40 12.48 16.92
N ILE A 25 -23.79 12.30 15.66
CA ILE A 25 -23.19 11.29 14.81
C ILE A 25 -21.87 11.71 14.26
N ILE A 26 -21.72 12.99 13.95
CA ILE A 26 -20.40 13.50 13.60
C ILE A 26 -19.70 13.89 14.88
N ASN A 27 -18.87 13.00 15.39
CA ASN A 27 -18.01 13.30 16.52
C ASN A 27 -16.91 14.26 16.07
N LYS A 28 -17.07 15.53 16.38
CA LYS A 28 -16.11 16.59 16.02
C LYS A 28 -14.70 16.30 16.55
N GLU A 29 -14.54 15.56 17.63
CA GLU A 29 -13.24 15.21 18.18
C GLU A 29 -12.51 14.18 17.32
N THR A 30 -13.23 13.25 16.70
CA THR A 30 -12.65 12.22 15.83
C THR A 30 -12.44 12.67 14.40
N VAL A 31 -13.17 13.67 13.92
CA VAL A 31 -13.08 14.17 12.54
C VAL A 31 -12.36 15.51 12.42
N ALA A 32 -12.01 16.16 13.53
CA ALA A 32 -11.34 17.45 13.53
C ALA A 32 -10.06 17.48 12.68
N ASP A 33 -9.31 16.37 12.67
CA ASP A 33 -8.08 16.22 11.90
C ASP A 33 -8.32 15.80 10.44
N SER A 34 -9.53 15.41 10.06
CA SER A 34 -9.89 14.97 8.71
C SER A 34 -10.53 16.06 7.85
N GLY A 35 -10.63 17.26 8.35
CA GLY A 35 -11.22 18.39 7.65
C GLY A 35 -10.50 18.72 6.35
N LYS A 36 -11.28 19.00 5.29
CA LYS A 36 -10.78 19.49 4.01
C LYS A 36 -11.34 20.85 3.70
N ASP A 37 -10.47 21.78 3.34
CA ASP A 37 -10.87 23.13 3.02
C ASP A 37 -11.41 23.26 1.60
N PHE A 38 -12.45 24.08 1.46
CA PHE A 38 -12.96 24.58 0.20
C PHE A 38 -12.78 26.09 0.12
N TYR A 39 -12.59 26.59 -1.08
CA TYR A 39 -12.22 27.98 -1.32
C TYR A 39 -13.25 28.71 -2.17
N SER A 40 -13.57 29.94 -1.76
CA SER A 40 -14.38 30.90 -2.52
C SER A 40 -13.48 32.01 -3.04
N ALA A 41 -13.12 31.95 -4.31
CA ALA A 41 -12.23 32.93 -4.94
C ALA A 41 -12.81 34.36 -4.92
N ASN A 42 -14.13 34.48 -4.94
CA ASN A 42 -14.83 35.75 -4.96
C ASN A 42 -15.44 36.17 -3.59
N ALA A 43 -15.27 35.33 -2.57
CA ALA A 43 -15.91 35.49 -1.27
C ALA A 43 -17.44 35.70 -1.37
N ASP A 44 -18.06 34.98 -2.30
CA ASP A 44 -19.48 35.14 -2.69
C ASP A 44 -20.39 34.03 -2.12
N GLY A 45 -19.85 33.21 -1.20
CA GLY A 45 -20.55 32.07 -0.60
C GLY A 45 -20.58 30.82 -1.46
N GLN A 46 -19.83 30.79 -2.56
CA GLN A 46 -19.62 29.60 -3.38
C GLN A 46 -18.21 29.05 -3.15
N TYR A 47 -18.12 27.87 -2.57
CA TYR A 47 -16.88 27.25 -2.17
C TYR A 47 -16.62 25.98 -2.99
N LEU A 48 -15.42 25.85 -3.52
CA LEU A 48 -15.00 24.75 -4.38
C LEU A 48 -13.84 23.98 -3.76
N GLY A 49 -13.84 22.67 -3.92
CA GLY A 49 -12.76 21.81 -3.47
C GLY A 49 -12.98 20.35 -3.85
N PHE A 50 -11.99 19.53 -3.55
CA PHE A 50 -12.05 18.09 -3.74
C PHE A 50 -12.12 17.39 -2.40
N PHE A 51 -12.95 16.37 -2.32
CA PHE A 51 -13.14 15.57 -1.11
C PHE A 51 -13.14 14.08 -1.46
N GLY A 52 -12.33 13.30 -0.74
CA GLY A 52 -12.30 11.84 -0.84
C GLY A 52 -13.34 11.23 0.09
N ALA A 53 -14.50 10.87 -0.46
CA ALA A 53 -15.58 10.31 0.34
C ALA A 53 -15.59 8.79 0.32
N ALA A 54 -15.96 8.19 1.45
CA ALA A 54 -16.46 6.81 1.49
C ALA A 54 -17.90 6.74 0.97
N ALA A 55 -18.37 5.55 0.64
CA ALA A 55 -19.76 5.36 0.23
C ALA A 55 -20.73 5.79 1.35
N TYR A 56 -21.66 6.66 1.02
CA TYR A 56 -22.65 7.24 1.95
C TYR A 56 -22.04 7.97 3.16
N GLU A 57 -20.81 8.45 3.04
CA GLU A 57 -20.13 9.14 4.14
C GLU A 57 -20.95 10.35 4.60
N GLY A 58 -21.24 10.41 5.90
CA GLY A 58 -21.86 11.54 6.56
C GLY A 58 -20.87 12.68 6.71
N ILE A 59 -21.28 13.90 6.39
CA ILE A 59 -20.44 15.10 6.44
C ILE A 59 -21.23 16.31 6.98
N TYR A 60 -20.49 17.30 7.42
CA TYR A 60 -20.97 18.67 7.62
C TYR A 60 -19.91 19.66 7.15
N VAL A 61 -20.29 20.91 6.96
CA VAL A 61 -19.34 21.98 6.65
C VAL A 61 -19.42 23.07 7.71
N GLN A 62 -18.27 23.67 8.01
CA GLN A 62 -18.16 24.72 9.01
C GLN A 62 -17.42 25.92 8.47
N GLU A 63 -18.01 27.10 8.64
CA GLU A 63 -17.36 28.37 8.35
C GLU A 63 -16.33 28.74 9.43
N ALA A 64 -15.43 29.65 9.10
CA ALA A 64 -14.36 30.08 10.00
C ALA A 64 -14.84 30.64 11.35
N ASP A 65 -16.07 31.20 11.41
CA ASP A 65 -16.70 31.72 12.61
C ASP A 65 -17.40 30.63 13.47
N GLY A 66 -17.35 29.37 13.03
CA GLY A 66 -17.99 28.25 13.69
C GLY A 66 -19.41 27.95 13.24
N THR A 67 -19.98 28.74 12.31
CA THR A 67 -21.28 28.42 11.72
C THR A 67 -21.24 27.07 11.03
N THR A 68 -22.12 26.17 11.42
CA THR A 68 -22.19 24.80 10.88
C THR A 68 -23.37 24.66 9.94
N TRP A 69 -23.11 24.12 8.77
CA TRP A 69 -24.08 23.76 7.75
C TRP A 69 -24.29 22.26 7.73
N HIS A 70 -25.53 21.84 7.66
CA HIS A 70 -25.95 20.43 7.59
C HIS A 70 -27.16 20.31 6.65
N THR A 71 -27.69 19.09 6.46
CA THR A 71 -28.81 18.88 5.56
C THR A 71 -30.09 19.52 6.08
N ALA A 72 -30.76 20.28 5.22
CA ALA A 72 -32.11 20.76 5.47
C ALA A 72 -33.08 19.57 5.55
N GLN A 73 -34.14 19.72 6.35
CA GLN A 73 -35.21 18.74 6.47
C GLN A 73 -36.47 19.15 5.70
N SER A 74 -37.18 18.10 5.26
CA SER A 74 -38.54 18.19 4.78
C SER A 74 -39.35 17.05 5.34
N GLY A 75 -40.36 17.36 6.16
CA GLY A 75 -41.19 16.34 6.79
C GLY A 75 -40.48 15.46 7.78
N GLY A 76 -39.44 15.94 8.45
CA GLY A 76 -38.67 15.18 9.42
C GLY A 76 -37.58 14.28 8.82
N ILE A 77 -37.34 14.36 7.53
CA ILE A 77 -36.33 13.59 6.81
C ILE A 77 -35.33 14.55 6.14
N GLY A 78 -34.04 14.22 6.20
CA GLY A 78 -33.00 15.00 5.52
C GLY A 78 -33.26 15.07 4.00
N THR A 79 -32.98 16.22 3.41
CA THR A 79 -33.14 16.44 1.96
C THR A 79 -31.76 16.53 1.30
N PRO A 80 -31.35 15.55 0.48
CA PRO A 80 -30.04 15.56 -0.14
C PRO A 80 -29.75 16.84 -0.88
N PHE A 81 -28.53 17.32 -0.75
CA PHE A 81 -27.97 18.50 -1.43
C PHE A 81 -28.58 19.86 -1.05
N LEU A 82 -29.49 19.90 -0.10
CA LEU A 82 -29.97 21.15 0.49
C LEU A 82 -29.33 21.40 1.86
N LEU A 83 -29.08 22.66 2.18
CA LEU A 83 -28.35 23.09 3.36
C LEU A 83 -29.18 23.99 4.28
N THR A 84 -28.96 23.85 5.58
CA THR A 84 -29.47 24.75 6.61
C THR A 84 -28.44 24.93 7.72
N THR A 85 -28.55 26.01 8.46
CA THR A 85 -27.84 26.25 9.72
C THR A 85 -28.79 26.17 10.91
N ASP A 86 -30.06 25.84 10.69
CA ASP A 86 -31.08 25.82 11.74
C ASP A 86 -31.06 24.48 12.49
N ALA A 87 -30.55 24.50 13.73
CA ALA A 87 -30.52 23.34 14.58
C ALA A 87 -31.92 22.83 14.97
N ALA A 88 -32.97 23.64 14.85
CA ALA A 88 -34.33 23.21 15.12
C ALA A 88 -34.92 22.33 14.00
N ASP A 89 -34.35 22.40 12.79
CA ASP A 89 -34.71 21.53 11.68
C ASP A 89 -34.15 20.07 11.82
N GLY A 90 -33.60 19.79 12.96
CA GLY A 90 -32.91 18.53 13.22
C GLY A 90 -31.48 18.57 12.69
N THR A 91 -30.80 17.50 12.89
CA THR A 91 -29.36 17.45 12.80
C THR A 91 -28.96 16.31 11.88
N TRP A 92 -29.58 16.28 10.71
CA TRP A 92 -29.24 15.35 9.69
C TRP A 92 -27.92 15.74 9.04
N ASP A 93 -27.02 14.77 8.92
CA ASP A 93 -25.79 14.96 8.18
C ASP A 93 -26.09 15.25 6.71
N MET A 94 -25.21 15.99 6.07
CA MET A 94 -25.04 15.86 4.64
C MET A 94 -24.42 14.47 4.38
N TRP A 95 -24.72 13.84 3.25
CA TRP A 95 -24.10 12.57 2.90
C TRP A 95 -23.78 12.46 1.41
N PHE A 96 -22.71 11.74 1.10
CA PHE A 96 -22.32 11.45 -0.27
C PHE A 96 -23.13 10.30 -0.88
N PRO A 97 -23.13 10.18 -2.22
CA PRO A 97 -23.68 9.01 -2.90
C PRO A 97 -23.03 7.69 -2.48
N GLY A 98 -23.61 6.57 -2.90
CA GLY A 98 -23.19 5.21 -2.52
C GLY A 98 -21.90 4.70 -3.17
N GLN A 99 -21.10 5.56 -3.77
CA GLN A 99 -19.83 5.21 -4.37
C GLN A 99 -18.69 6.00 -3.71
N SER A 100 -17.70 5.27 -3.16
CA SER A 100 -16.49 5.90 -2.63
C SER A 100 -15.59 6.43 -3.75
N GLY A 101 -14.88 7.52 -3.50
CA GLY A 101 -13.93 8.06 -4.46
C GLY A 101 -13.69 9.55 -4.31
N CYS A 102 -13.11 10.12 -5.35
CA CYS A 102 -12.83 11.54 -5.46
C CYS A 102 -14.07 12.29 -5.92
N TYR A 103 -14.46 13.30 -5.18
CA TYR A 103 -15.56 14.21 -5.55
C TYR A 103 -15.04 15.64 -5.67
N PHE A 104 -15.39 16.30 -6.78
CA PHE A 104 -15.33 17.76 -6.87
C PHE A 104 -16.63 18.33 -6.34
N VAL A 105 -16.53 19.16 -5.32
CA VAL A 105 -17.69 19.63 -4.55
C VAL A 105 -17.82 21.15 -4.64
N ASN A 106 -19.04 21.60 -4.83
CA ASN A 106 -19.44 23.00 -4.76
C ASN A 106 -20.44 23.15 -3.61
N VAL A 107 -20.06 23.88 -2.59
CA VAL A 107 -20.95 24.29 -1.49
C VAL A 107 -21.36 25.74 -1.70
N ASN A 108 -22.67 26.00 -1.81
CA ASN A 108 -23.19 27.36 -1.98
C ASN A 108 -24.06 27.73 -0.78
N THR A 109 -23.53 28.53 0.12
CA THR A 109 -24.20 28.95 1.35
C THR A 109 -25.28 30.00 1.11
N VAL A 110 -25.19 30.75 0.01
CA VAL A 110 -26.21 31.74 -0.38
C VAL A 110 -27.47 31.07 -0.93
N LYS A 111 -27.26 30.09 -1.84
CA LYS A 111 -28.36 29.30 -2.40
C LYS A 111 -28.80 28.15 -1.46
N ARG A 112 -28.08 27.92 -0.39
CA ARG A 112 -28.31 26.85 0.59
C ARG A 112 -28.42 25.49 -0.07
N GLN A 113 -27.44 25.16 -0.92
CA GLN A 113 -27.35 23.88 -1.62
C GLN A 113 -25.91 23.56 -1.93
N TRP A 114 -25.68 22.30 -2.16
CA TRP A 114 -24.38 21.82 -2.63
C TRP A 114 -24.56 20.81 -3.75
N ASN A 115 -23.51 20.55 -4.47
CA ASN A 115 -23.47 19.52 -5.49
C ASN A 115 -22.09 18.86 -5.50
N ALA A 116 -22.02 17.69 -6.12
CA ALA A 116 -20.79 16.91 -6.18
C ALA A 116 -20.66 16.21 -7.53
N LEU A 117 -19.46 16.26 -8.10
CA LEU A 117 -19.08 15.50 -9.28
C LEU A 117 -18.17 14.36 -8.85
N LEU A 118 -18.64 13.12 -8.92
CA LEU A 118 -17.80 11.94 -8.75
C LEU A 118 -16.84 11.83 -9.93
N ILE A 119 -15.56 11.73 -9.64
CA ILE A 119 -14.49 11.49 -10.60
C ILE A 119 -14.05 10.02 -10.47
N PRO A 120 -14.54 9.12 -11.33
CA PRO A 120 -14.24 7.70 -11.19
C PRO A 120 -12.83 7.38 -11.67
N GLN A 121 -12.30 8.15 -12.62
CA GLN A 121 -10.98 7.96 -13.21
C GLN A 121 -10.49 9.24 -13.86
N LEU A 122 -9.17 9.41 -13.90
CA LEU A 122 -8.51 10.43 -14.70
C LEU A 122 -7.87 9.81 -15.94
N GLU A 123 -8.06 10.45 -17.09
CA GLU A 123 -7.34 10.15 -18.31
C GLU A 123 -6.18 11.16 -18.45
N VAL A 124 -4.96 10.67 -18.42
CA VAL A 124 -3.75 11.48 -18.63
C VAL A 124 -3.12 11.10 -19.96
N SER A 125 -3.00 12.06 -20.85
CA SER A 125 -2.24 11.91 -22.11
C SER A 125 -0.90 12.64 -22.02
N GLY A 126 0.05 12.26 -22.89
CA GLY A 126 1.42 12.80 -22.90
C GLY A 126 2.44 11.96 -22.14
N ILE A 127 2.00 10.94 -21.41
CA ILE A 127 2.81 9.90 -20.78
C ILE A 127 2.21 8.55 -21.18
N ASP A 128 2.98 7.75 -21.91
CA ASP A 128 2.50 6.47 -22.42
C ASP A 128 2.28 5.47 -21.26
N GLY A 129 1.10 4.82 -21.29
CA GLY A 129 0.78 3.71 -20.40
C GLY A 129 0.53 4.09 -18.94
N ILE A 130 0.48 5.37 -18.59
CA ILE A 130 0.19 5.79 -17.23
C ILE A 130 -1.26 5.51 -16.85
N THR A 131 -1.48 4.95 -15.66
CA THR A 131 -2.79 4.77 -15.05
C THR A 131 -2.81 5.53 -13.74
N MET A 132 -3.81 6.38 -13.55
CA MET A 132 -3.97 7.17 -12.33
C MET A 132 -4.87 6.44 -11.33
N GLU A 133 -4.46 6.41 -10.07
CA GLU A 133 -5.20 5.87 -8.95
C GLU A 133 -5.43 6.96 -7.91
N TYR A 134 -6.68 7.04 -7.39
CA TYR A 134 -6.99 7.99 -6.32
C TYR A 134 -6.64 7.42 -4.95
N LYS A 135 -5.83 8.14 -4.20
CA LYS A 135 -5.47 7.86 -2.81
C LYS A 135 -6.34 8.72 -1.90
N ARG A 136 -7.44 8.16 -1.43
CA ARG A 136 -8.47 8.89 -0.66
C ARG A 136 -7.92 9.52 0.61
N ALA A 137 -7.07 8.81 1.35
CA ALA A 137 -6.47 9.30 2.60
C ALA A 137 -5.61 10.56 2.38
N ASP A 138 -4.95 10.66 1.22
CA ASP A 138 -4.04 11.75 0.88
C ASP A 138 -4.70 12.83 0.03
N ASN A 139 -5.93 12.60 -0.45
CA ASN A 139 -6.62 13.45 -1.43
C ASN A 139 -5.75 13.75 -2.65
N GLN A 140 -5.15 12.71 -3.21
CA GLN A 140 -4.23 12.78 -4.34
C GLN A 140 -4.54 11.71 -5.37
N TRP A 141 -4.31 12.04 -6.64
CA TRP A 141 -4.20 11.06 -7.71
C TRP A 141 -2.73 10.76 -7.99
N ARG A 142 -2.38 9.50 -8.14
CA ARG A 142 -1.00 9.05 -8.38
C ARG A 142 -0.96 8.07 -9.54
N GLY A 143 0.07 8.19 -10.38
CA GLY A 143 0.35 7.25 -11.47
C GLY A 143 1.85 7.09 -11.65
N VAL A 144 2.30 5.85 -11.88
CA VAL A 144 3.71 5.51 -12.05
C VAL A 144 4.10 5.52 -13.52
N PHE A 145 5.27 6.07 -13.84
CA PHE A 145 5.84 6.06 -15.17
C PHE A 145 7.38 6.09 -15.10
N THR A 146 8.03 5.85 -16.22
CA THR A 146 9.50 5.97 -16.32
C THR A 146 9.85 7.35 -16.84
N GLY A 147 10.60 8.10 -16.03
CA GLY A 147 11.01 9.46 -16.34
C GLY A 147 12.49 9.59 -16.69
N THR A 148 12.86 10.73 -17.26
CA THR A 148 14.25 11.13 -17.52
C THR A 148 14.51 12.48 -16.88
N ALA A 149 15.49 12.56 -15.99
CA ALA A 149 15.84 13.78 -15.27
C ALA A 149 16.13 14.95 -16.20
N GLY A 150 15.66 16.14 -15.83
CA GLY A 150 15.89 17.37 -16.57
C GLY A 150 15.05 17.51 -17.85
N THR A 151 14.06 16.63 -18.05
CA THR A 151 13.08 16.76 -19.14
C THR A 151 11.79 17.35 -18.63
N ASP A 152 11.05 18.00 -19.52
CA ASP A 152 9.67 18.39 -19.28
C ASP A 152 8.75 17.46 -20.04
N VAL A 153 7.65 17.05 -19.42
CA VAL A 153 6.55 16.36 -20.09
C VAL A 153 5.35 17.28 -20.20
N THR A 154 4.70 17.26 -21.36
CA THR A 154 3.46 18.00 -21.58
C THR A 154 2.31 17.02 -21.52
N ILE A 155 1.40 17.25 -20.59
CA ILE A 155 0.26 16.38 -20.32
C ILE A 155 -1.06 17.13 -20.50
N GLN A 156 -2.12 16.35 -20.74
CA GLN A 156 -3.51 16.79 -20.63
C GLN A 156 -4.24 15.85 -19.69
N ILE A 157 -5.12 16.40 -18.85
CA ILE A 157 -5.87 15.64 -17.83
C ILE A 157 -7.35 15.93 -18.03
N LYS A 158 -8.14 14.88 -18.27
CA LYS A 158 -9.58 14.97 -18.50
C LYS A 158 -10.31 13.71 -18.03
N GLY A 159 -11.62 13.74 -18.14
CA GLY A 159 -12.45 12.55 -17.90
C GLY A 159 -13.93 12.87 -17.97
N THR A 160 -14.73 11.86 -17.62
CA THR A 160 -16.18 11.97 -17.47
C THR A 160 -16.56 11.50 -16.08
N GLY A 161 -17.29 12.33 -15.35
CA GLY A 161 -17.78 12.04 -14.01
C GLY A 161 -19.30 11.92 -13.94
N LYS A 162 -19.79 11.63 -12.75
CA LYS A 162 -21.22 11.63 -12.43
C LYS A 162 -21.55 12.82 -11.54
N PHE A 163 -22.41 13.70 -12.02
CA PHE A 163 -22.84 14.90 -11.32
C PHE A 163 -24.14 14.65 -10.54
N TYR A 164 -24.11 15.01 -9.27
CA TYR A 164 -25.20 14.90 -8.31
C TYR A 164 -25.57 16.28 -7.77
N ASP A 165 -26.85 16.55 -7.71
CA ASP A 165 -27.42 17.76 -7.08
C ASP A 165 -28.79 17.44 -6.45
N ASN A 166 -29.53 18.46 -6.03
CA ASN A 166 -30.86 18.32 -5.43
C ASN A 166 -31.95 17.76 -6.37
N THR A 167 -31.63 17.49 -7.63
CA THR A 167 -32.49 16.74 -8.56
C THR A 167 -32.17 15.25 -8.59
N SER A 168 -31.01 14.85 -8.04
CA SER A 168 -30.55 13.45 -7.97
C SER A 168 -31.12 12.73 -6.74
N VAL A 169 -32.42 12.86 -6.49
CA VAL A 169 -33.07 12.31 -5.31
C VAL A 169 -34.24 11.40 -5.67
N SER A 170 -34.49 10.39 -4.84
CA SER A 170 -35.68 9.55 -4.94
C SER A 170 -36.90 10.29 -4.40
N GLY A 171 -38.05 10.12 -5.04
CA GLY A 171 -39.26 10.86 -4.70
C GLY A 171 -39.97 10.37 -3.43
N SER A 172 -39.65 9.18 -2.90
CA SER A 172 -40.41 8.55 -1.84
C SER A 172 -39.72 8.49 -0.49
N ASP A 173 -38.38 8.51 -0.45
CA ASP A 173 -37.58 8.30 0.74
C ASP A 173 -36.48 9.34 0.95
N ASN A 174 -36.44 10.37 0.10
CA ASN A 174 -35.42 11.40 0.06
C ASN A 174 -33.97 10.87 -0.04
N GLY A 175 -33.78 9.64 -0.50
CA GLY A 175 -32.45 9.09 -0.76
C GLY A 175 -31.83 9.67 -2.02
N ILE A 176 -30.52 9.48 -2.18
CA ILE A 176 -29.81 9.81 -3.43
C ILE A 176 -30.12 8.73 -4.46
N ASP A 177 -30.52 9.16 -5.66
CA ASP A 177 -30.84 8.29 -6.79
C ASP A 177 -29.75 8.35 -7.85
N ASP A 178 -28.90 7.34 -7.89
CA ASP A 178 -27.79 7.26 -8.84
C ASP A 178 -28.22 7.26 -10.31
N SER A 179 -29.45 6.81 -10.59
CA SER A 179 -29.99 6.81 -11.96
C SER A 179 -30.28 8.21 -12.50
N LYS A 180 -30.39 9.20 -11.62
CA LYS A 180 -30.57 10.61 -11.96
C LYS A 180 -29.26 11.40 -12.00
N ALA A 181 -28.14 10.79 -11.66
CA ALA A 181 -26.85 11.42 -11.82
C ALA A 181 -26.55 11.66 -13.30
N GLN A 182 -25.97 12.80 -13.61
CA GLN A 182 -25.70 13.20 -14.98
C GLN A 182 -24.22 12.96 -15.33
N ASN A 183 -23.98 12.28 -16.46
CA ASN A 183 -22.62 12.17 -17.01
C ASN A 183 -22.14 13.57 -17.41
N THR A 184 -21.02 13.99 -16.86
CA THR A 184 -20.48 15.34 -17.02
C THR A 184 -19.00 15.26 -17.32
N SER A 185 -18.58 15.83 -18.44
CA SER A 185 -17.17 15.92 -18.81
C SER A 185 -16.47 16.95 -17.93
N PHE A 186 -15.21 16.68 -17.61
CA PHE A 186 -14.33 17.58 -16.89
C PHE A 186 -12.93 17.60 -17.50
N ALA A 187 -12.19 18.67 -17.26
CA ALA A 187 -10.80 18.80 -17.63
C ALA A 187 -10.04 19.70 -16.66
N PHE A 188 -8.76 19.38 -16.50
CA PHE A 188 -7.80 20.27 -15.85
C PHE A 188 -7.09 21.15 -16.88
N GLY A 189 -6.64 22.29 -16.42
CA GLY A 189 -5.84 23.23 -17.17
C GLY A 189 -4.95 24.04 -16.23
N GLY A 190 -4.48 25.18 -16.68
CA GLY A 190 -3.60 26.06 -15.91
C GLY A 190 -2.13 25.62 -15.97
N THR A 191 -1.43 25.77 -14.86
CA THR A 191 -0.02 25.40 -14.72
C THR A 191 0.16 24.29 -13.70
N ALA A 192 1.33 23.62 -13.71
CA ALA A 192 1.62 22.55 -12.76
C ALA A 192 1.54 23.01 -11.30
N GLY A 193 1.89 24.27 -11.01
CA GLY A 193 1.82 24.85 -9.65
C GLY A 193 0.45 25.40 -9.29
N GLN A 194 -0.45 25.55 -10.25
CA GLN A 194 -1.81 26.07 -10.05
C GLN A 194 -2.74 25.54 -11.13
N LEU A 195 -3.32 24.39 -10.89
CA LEU A 195 -4.28 23.78 -11.78
C LEU A 195 -5.63 24.52 -11.73
N THR A 196 -6.30 24.55 -12.87
CA THR A 196 -7.71 24.90 -13.00
C THR A 196 -8.53 23.66 -13.28
N PHE A 197 -9.81 23.65 -12.90
CA PHE A 197 -10.75 22.58 -13.14
C PHE A 197 -12.03 23.12 -13.76
N SER A 198 -12.47 22.51 -14.84
CA SER A 198 -13.65 22.93 -15.58
C SER A 198 -14.55 21.75 -15.88
N THR A 199 -15.85 21.97 -15.89
CA THR A 199 -16.88 20.95 -16.18
C THR A 199 -17.85 21.43 -17.25
N GLY A 200 -18.46 20.51 -17.99
CA GLY A 200 -19.51 20.80 -18.96
C GLY A 200 -19.30 20.18 -20.34
N GLU A 201 -20.26 20.40 -21.25
CA GLU A 201 -20.27 19.72 -22.58
C GLU A 201 -19.13 20.11 -23.51
N ASN A 202 -18.58 21.31 -23.37
CA ASN A 202 -17.54 21.84 -24.26
C ASN A 202 -16.19 22.01 -23.57
N VAL A 203 -15.95 21.24 -22.53
CA VAL A 203 -14.70 21.29 -21.78
C VAL A 203 -13.57 20.67 -22.59
N THR A 204 -12.47 21.39 -22.72
CA THR A 204 -11.23 20.90 -23.35
C THR A 204 -10.10 20.91 -22.35
N ALA A 205 -9.30 19.84 -22.35
CA ALA A 205 -8.08 19.78 -21.58
C ALA A 205 -7.02 20.71 -22.17
N GLU A 206 -6.32 21.43 -21.31
CA GLU A 206 -5.20 22.28 -21.67
C GLU A 206 -3.88 21.54 -21.49
N ASN A 207 -2.86 21.99 -22.21
CA ASN A 207 -1.51 21.46 -22.03
C ASN A 207 -0.93 21.98 -20.71
N ILE A 208 -0.44 21.05 -19.90
CA ILE A 208 0.24 21.33 -18.65
C ILE A 208 1.66 20.79 -18.76
N THR A 209 2.66 21.63 -18.53
CA THR A 209 4.07 21.25 -18.55
C THR A 209 4.52 20.88 -17.14
N VAL A 210 5.08 19.70 -16.98
CA VAL A 210 5.57 19.17 -15.70
C VAL A 210 7.03 18.79 -15.84
N ASN A 211 7.88 19.27 -14.93
CA ASN A 211 9.28 18.91 -14.89
C ASN A 211 9.49 17.52 -14.26
N VAL A 212 10.38 16.73 -14.86
CA VAL A 212 10.80 15.42 -14.34
C VAL A 212 12.18 15.58 -13.68
N PRO A 213 12.25 15.55 -12.34
CA PRO A 213 13.48 15.86 -11.60
C PRO A 213 14.47 14.69 -11.51
N MET A 214 14.05 13.46 -11.85
CA MET A 214 14.85 12.25 -11.69
C MET A 214 14.70 11.28 -12.87
N THR A 215 15.69 10.41 -13.05
CA THR A 215 15.64 9.31 -14.03
C THR A 215 15.23 8.01 -13.32
N GLY A 216 14.34 7.25 -13.94
CA GLY A 216 13.84 5.97 -13.43
C GLY A 216 12.35 5.98 -13.16
N GLU A 217 11.89 5.12 -12.26
CA GLU A 217 10.48 5.07 -11.89
C GLU A 217 10.09 6.32 -11.09
N CYS A 218 9.13 7.03 -11.63
CA CYS A 218 8.59 8.27 -11.08
C CYS A 218 7.10 8.11 -10.81
N THR A 219 6.58 8.93 -9.91
CA THR A 219 5.15 9.09 -9.67
C THR A 219 4.69 10.48 -10.10
N LEU A 220 3.69 10.51 -10.99
CA LEU A 220 2.93 11.73 -11.26
C LEU A 220 1.90 11.90 -10.15
N VAL A 221 1.95 13.03 -9.43
CA VAL A 221 1.07 13.32 -8.29
C VAL A 221 0.22 14.53 -8.61
N ILE A 222 -1.10 14.37 -8.59
CA ILE A 222 -2.05 15.48 -8.61
C ILE A 222 -2.54 15.67 -7.18
N ASP A 223 -2.14 16.76 -6.54
CA ASP A 223 -2.46 17.07 -5.16
C ASP A 223 -3.66 18.03 -5.11
N LEU A 224 -4.73 17.59 -4.45
CA LEU A 224 -6.01 18.30 -4.37
C LEU A 224 -6.28 18.87 -2.99
N ASN A 225 -5.29 18.91 -2.09
CA ASN A 225 -5.49 19.35 -0.70
C ASN A 225 -5.60 20.87 -0.53
N ASN A 226 -4.84 21.64 -1.30
CA ASN A 226 -4.94 23.08 -1.22
C ASN A 226 -5.95 23.64 -2.25
N PRO A 227 -7.14 24.10 -1.84
CA PRO A 227 -8.17 24.53 -2.77
C PRO A 227 -7.84 25.85 -3.48
N GLU A 228 -6.82 26.59 -3.03
CA GLU A 228 -6.32 27.79 -3.71
C GLU A 228 -5.27 27.48 -4.77
N ALA A 229 -4.64 26.31 -4.70
CA ALA A 229 -3.58 25.90 -5.62
C ALA A 229 -3.46 24.37 -5.68
N TRP A 230 -4.33 23.72 -6.46
CA TRP A 230 -4.14 22.33 -6.82
C TRP A 230 -2.91 22.20 -7.71
N THR A 231 -2.14 21.15 -7.53
CA THR A 231 -0.85 20.98 -8.20
C THR A 231 -0.71 19.64 -8.90
N VAL A 232 0.14 19.60 -9.91
CA VAL A 232 0.68 18.36 -10.46
C VAL A 232 2.20 18.44 -10.41
N SER A 233 2.81 17.36 -9.96
CA SER A 233 4.26 17.26 -9.85
C SER A 233 4.72 15.83 -10.10
N VAL A 234 6.02 15.66 -10.29
CA VAL A 234 6.67 14.36 -10.39
C VAL A 234 7.57 14.17 -9.18
N THR A 235 7.38 13.06 -8.49
CA THR A 235 8.21 12.63 -7.37
C THR A 235 8.87 11.30 -7.68
N GLU A 236 9.87 10.91 -6.91
CA GLU A 236 10.37 9.55 -6.90
C GLU A 236 9.20 8.60 -6.57
N LYS A 237 9.20 7.41 -7.18
CA LYS A 237 8.22 6.40 -6.82
C LYS A 237 8.37 6.09 -5.34
N GLU A 238 7.35 6.39 -4.57
CA GLU A 238 7.27 5.90 -3.19
C GLU A 238 7.17 4.37 -3.26
N GLU A 239 8.09 3.67 -2.61
CA GLU A 239 7.88 2.28 -2.29
C GLU A 239 6.62 2.25 -1.40
N GLU A 240 5.56 1.60 -1.87
CA GLU A 240 4.43 1.33 -0.98
C GLU A 240 5.02 0.61 0.24
N PRO A 241 4.75 1.09 1.46
CA PRO A 241 5.18 0.36 2.63
C PRO A 241 4.64 -1.07 2.47
N GLU A 242 5.54 -2.04 2.51
CA GLU A 242 5.10 -3.45 2.50
C GLU A 242 4.01 -3.56 3.58
N PRO A 243 2.86 -4.20 3.25
CA PRO A 243 1.81 -4.39 4.24
C PRO A 243 2.44 -4.99 5.48
N GLU A 244 2.10 -4.46 6.65
CA GLU A 244 2.60 -5.02 7.90
C GLU A 244 2.34 -6.54 7.88
N PRO A 245 3.37 -7.36 8.15
CA PRO A 245 3.22 -8.80 8.07
C PRO A 245 2.13 -9.28 9.02
N GLU A 246 1.29 -10.18 8.56
CA GLU A 246 0.32 -10.85 9.42
C GLU A 246 1.06 -11.58 10.55
N GLU A 247 0.52 -11.57 11.77
CA GLU A 247 1.07 -12.35 12.88
C GLU A 247 1.25 -13.82 12.45
N GLY A 248 2.47 -14.32 12.60
CA GLY A 248 2.81 -15.70 12.21
C GLY A 248 3.28 -15.85 10.76
N GLU A 249 3.33 -14.78 9.97
CA GLU A 249 3.98 -14.81 8.65
C GLU A 249 5.49 -15.00 8.76
N TYR A 250 6.09 -14.37 9.79
CA TYR A 250 7.50 -14.51 10.11
C TYR A 250 7.72 -15.12 11.50
N LEU A 251 8.83 -15.81 11.63
CA LEU A 251 9.42 -16.19 12.92
C LEU A 251 10.69 -15.35 13.08
N TYR A 252 10.67 -14.42 14.02
CA TYR A 252 11.80 -13.56 14.34
C TYR A 252 12.82 -14.30 15.20
N LEU A 253 14.09 -13.95 15.02
CA LEU A 253 15.23 -14.60 15.68
C LEU A 253 16.03 -13.56 16.51
N PRO A 254 15.43 -12.93 17.55
CA PRO A 254 16.13 -11.95 18.35
C PRO A 254 17.38 -12.54 19.00
N GLY A 255 18.50 -11.85 18.93
CA GLY A 255 19.80 -12.28 19.42
C GLY A 255 20.69 -12.97 18.39
N ILE A 256 20.18 -13.35 17.21
CA ILE A 256 20.95 -14.04 16.16
C ILE A 256 21.87 -13.05 15.40
N GLY A 257 21.50 -11.79 15.31
CA GLY A 257 22.28 -10.72 14.73
C GLY A 257 23.03 -9.85 15.77
N PRO A 258 23.71 -8.79 15.32
CA PRO A 258 24.35 -7.85 16.20
C PRO A 258 23.35 -7.16 17.14
N ALA A 259 23.79 -6.84 18.34
CA ALA A 259 22.97 -6.06 19.26
C ALA A 259 22.80 -4.61 18.76
N VAL A 260 21.62 -4.04 19.00
CA VAL A 260 21.34 -2.64 18.73
C VAL A 260 21.11 -1.92 20.06
N ASN A 261 21.90 -0.90 20.33
CA ASN A 261 21.86 -0.17 21.62
C ASN A 261 22.04 -1.07 22.85
N GLY A 262 22.78 -2.19 22.73
CA GLY A 262 23.01 -3.15 23.82
C GLY A 262 21.83 -4.08 24.10
N GLU A 263 20.87 -4.16 23.18
CA GLU A 263 19.71 -5.05 23.26
C GLU A 263 19.60 -5.95 22.02
N TRP A 264 18.86 -7.04 22.12
CA TRP A 264 18.56 -7.90 20.99
C TRP A 264 17.74 -7.15 19.94
N ALA A 265 18.17 -7.24 18.68
CA ALA A 265 17.44 -6.72 17.52
C ALA A 265 16.48 -7.79 16.95
N TYR A 266 15.39 -7.36 16.33
CA TYR A 266 14.35 -8.19 15.70
C TYR A 266 14.36 -8.10 14.17
N ASP A 267 15.49 -7.72 13.59
CA ASP A 267 15.68 -7.55 12.14
C ASP A 267 15.92 -8.85 11.38
N HIS A 268 16.26 -9.94 12.09
CA HIS A 268 16.46 -11.26 11.53
C HIS A 268 15.21 -12.10 11.69
N LYS A 269 14.75 -12.69 10.59
CA LYS A 269 13.52 -13.48 10.54
C LYS A 269 13.56 -14.55 9.46
N ILE A 270 12.74 -15.58 9.62
CA ILE A 270 12.47 -16.61 8.62
C ILE A 270 10.98 -16.64 8.30
N THR A 271 10.61 -17.13 7.12
CA THR A 271 9.26 -17.02 6.57
C THR A 271 8.51 -18.36 6.68
N ILE A 272 7.21 -18.28 6.96
CA ILE A 272 6.35 -19.45 6.92
C ILE A 272 6.20 -19.96 5.48
N TYR A 273 6.35 -21.27 5.28
CA TYR A 273 6.13 -21.91 3.97
C TYR A 273 5.04 -22.99 3.99
N ASP A 274 4.62 -23.41 5.16
CA ASP A 274 3.50 -24.32 5.36
C ASP A 274 2.68 -23.86 6.57
N LYS A 275 1.53 -23.21 6.30
CA LYS A 275 0.67 -22.64 7.34
C LYS A 275 -0.01 -23.73 8.19
N ASP A 276 -0.38 -24.86 7.60
CA ASP A 276 -1.08 -25.95 8.30
C ASP A 276 -0.16 -26.71 9.25
N ALA A 277 1.08 -26.88 8.84
CA ALA A 277 2.12 -27.51 9.64
C ALA A 277 2.94 -26.54 10.49
N GLN A 278 2.68 -25.22 10.37
CA GLN A 278 3.42 -24.15 11.03
C GLN A 278 4.93 -24.27 10.83
N LYS A 279 5.34 -24.47 9.56
CA LYS A 279 6.75 -24.63 9.19
C LYS A 279 7.31 -23.34 8.61
N TYR A 280 8.47 -22.98 9.13
CA TYR A 280 9.24 -21.78 8.76
C TYR A 280 10.59 -22.20 8.24
N ALA A 281 11.10 -21.47 7.25
CA ALA A 281 12.46 -21.61 6.80
C ALA A 281 13.01 -20.31 6.22
N GLY A 282 14.32 -20.18 6.26
CA GLY A 282 15.02 -19.05 5.65
C GLY A 282 16.50 -19.11 5.90
N VAL A 283 17.25 -18.38 5.09
CA VAL A 283 18.68 -18.23 5.24
C VAL A 283 18.96 -16.94 6.02
N VAL A 284 19.79 -17.06 7.03
CA VAL A 284 20.12 -15.97 7.96
C VAL A 284 21.62 -15.86 8.09
N ASN A 285 22.14 -14.65 8.07
CA ASN A 285 23.52 -14.37 8.44
C ASN A 285 23.64 -14.23 9.95
N VAL A 286 24.24 -15.22 10.59
CA VAL A 286 24.44 -15.24 12.04
C VAL A 286 25.63 -14.36 12.41
N ALA A 287 25.39 -13.42 13.31
CA ALA A 287 26.38 -12.53 13.89
C ALA A 287 26.05 -12.23 15.37
N SER A 288 25.71 -13.29 16.12
CA SER A 288 25.29 -13.17 17.51
C SER A 288 26.39 -12.63 18.41
N GLU A 289 26.10 -11.54 19.14
CA GLU A 289 27.08 -10.92 20.04
C GLU A 289 27.27 -11.71 21.33
N TRP A 290 26.19 -12.37 21.81
CA TRP A 290 26.22 -13.10 23.10
C TRP A 290 26.18 -14.62 22.94
N GLY A 291 26.13 -15.14 21.71
CA GLY A 291 26.11 -16.57 21.41
C GLY A 291 24.78 -17.26 21.74
N ASP A 292 23.73 -16.48 21.99
CA ASP A 292 22.40 -17.03 22.25
C ASP A 292 21.30 -16.20 21.57
N TYR A 293 20.12 -16.81 21.37
CA TYR A 293 18.96 -16.18 20.74
C TYR A 293 17.66 -16.84 21.20
N ALA A 294 16.55 -16.26 20.84
CA ALA A 294 15.22 -16.85 20.97
C ALA A 294 14.48 -16.82 19.62
N MET A 295 13.35 -17.50 19.53
CA MET A 295 12.43 -17.41 18.40
C MET A 295 11.13 -16.74 18.88
N CYS A 296 10.58 -15.82 18.09
CA CYS A 296 9.39 -15.07 18.47
C CYS A 296 8.47 -14.84 17.27
N LEU A 297 7.16 -14.98 17.47
CA LEU A 297 6.16 -14.73 16.41
C LEU A 297 5.91 -13.25 16.13
N VAL A 298 6.45 -12.37 16.97
CA VAL A 298 6.32 -10.91 16.84
C VAL A 298 7.69 -10.25 16.93
N ASN A 299 7.82 -9.03 16.40
CA ASN A 299 9.08 -8.28 16.34
C ASN A 299 9.40 -7.48 17.62
N TYR A 300 8.87 -7.93 18.75
CA TYR A 300 9.13 -7.41 20.09
C TYR A 300 9.08 -8.54 21.12
N TRP A 301 9.54 -8.28 22.34
CA TRP A 301 9.54 -9.31 23.38
C TRP A 301 8.13 -9.54 23.94
N ASP A 302 7.58 -10.72 23.68
CA ASP A 302 6.33 -11.20 24.25
C ASP A 302 6.49 -12.67 24.67
N GLU A 303 6.52 -12.93 25.98
CA GLU A 303 6.75 -14.26 26.53
C GLU A 303 5.70 -15.30 26.07
N SER A 304 4.50 -14.87 25.71
CA SER A 304 3.43 -15.74 25.18
C SER A 304 3.65 -16.14 23.71
N LYS A 305 4.53 -15.46 23.01
CA LYS A 305 4.86 -15.63 21.58
C LYS A 305 6.25 -16.21 21.37
N LEU A 306 6.95 -16.52 22.45
CA LEU A 306 8.30 -17.09 22.40
C LEU A 306 8.31 -18.60 22.19
N TYR A 307 9.39 -19.04 21.54
CA TYR A 307 9.80 -20.44 21.46
C TYR A 307 11.26 -20.51 21.86
N THR A 308 11.53 -21.31 22.88
CA THR A 308 12.82 -21.43 23.55
C THR A 308 13.08 -22.89 23.93
N LEU A 309 14.18 -23.17 24.60
CA LEU A 309 14.48 -24.51 25.14
C LEU A 309 13.85 -24.71 26.53
N ALA A 310 13.48 -25.91 26.88
CA ALA A 310 13.10 -26.25 28.23
C ALA A 310 14.26 -25.95 29.21
N THR A 311 13.94 -25.57 30.44
CA THR A 311 14.95 -25.19 31.45
C THR A 311 15.84 -26.36 31.88
N ASP A 312 15.39 -27.59 31.67
CA ASP A 312 16.10 -28.84 31.95
C ASP A 312 16.63 -29.54 30.68
N ASP A 313 16.54 -28.87 29.53
CA ASP A 313 17.07 -29.38 28.27
C ASP A 313 18.59 -29.45 28.32
N ASN A 314 19.11 -30.63 27.99
CA ASN A 314 20.54 -30.93 27.89
C ASN A 314 20.92 -31.70 26.60
N THR A 315 19.99 -31.75 25.66
CA THR A 315 20.12 -32.51 24.39
C THR A 315 20.15 -31.62 23.15
N SER A 316 19.55 -30.43 23.21
CA SER A 316 19.54 -29.48 22.10
C SER A 316 20.92 -28.88 21.88
N THR A 317 21.25 -28.63 20.61
CA THR A 317 22.51 -28.05 20.15
C THR A 317 22.26 -26.80 19.31
N ALA A 318 23.33 -26.17 18.84
CA ALA A 318 23.19 -25.07 17.89
C ALA A 318 22.58 -25.52 16.53
N GLU A 319 22.72 -26.82 16.18
CA GLU A 319 22.27 -27.37 14.91
C GLU A 319 20.84 -27.93 14.96
N SER A 320 20.38 -28.39 16.12
CA SER A 320 19.02 -28.96 16.25
C SER A 320 18.57 -29.13 17.68
N GLY A 321 17.28 -29.21 17.88
CA GLY A 321 16.70 -29.50 19.18
C GLY A 321 15.20 -29.43 19.23
N ASP A 322 14.69 -29.57 20.45
CA ASP A 322 13.29 -29.48 20.79
C ASP A 322 12.98 -28.12 21.43
N LEU A 323 11.84 -27.54 21.04
CA LEU A 323 11.36 -26.26 21.52
C LEU A 323 10.26 -26.43 22.56
N ILE A 324 10.05 -25.41 23.36
CA ILE A 324 8.83 -25.20 24.12
C ILE A 324 8.18 -23.87 23.65
N ASN A 325 6.87 -23.78 23.76
CA ASN A 325 6.18 -22.50 23.63
C ASN A 325 6.25 -21.79 24.99
N GLY A 326 6.88 -20.63 25.02
CA GLY A 326 7.05 -19.82 26.21
C GLY A 326 8.51 -19.55 26.56
N LYS A 327 8.70 -18.93 27.72
CA LYS A 327 10.01 -18.55 28.23
C LYS A 327 10.68 -19.72 28.96
N GLY A 328 11.76 -20.20 28.41
CA GLY A 328 12.69 -21.15 29.02
C GLY A 328 14.12 -20.64 28.87
N ASN A 329 15.06 -21.55 28.53
CA ASN A 329 16.43 -21.18 28.20
C ASN A 329 16.53 -20.69 26.76
N ASN A 330 17.41 -19.74 26.49
CA ASN A 330 17.72 -19.31 25.14
C ASN A 330 18.33 -20.45 24.31
N LEU A 331 18.17 -20.37 23.00
CA LEU A 331 18.87 -21.27 22.08
C LEU A 331 20.33 -20.82 21.94
N THR A 332 21.21 -21.77 21.71
CA THR A 332 22.62 -21.49 21.39
C THR A 332 22.72 -21.08 19.92
N ALA A 333 23.29 -19.92 19.65
CA ALA A 333 23.58 -19.50 18.28
C ALA A 333 24.76 -20.30 17.72
N PRO A 334 24.72 -20.67 16.42
CA PRO A 334 25.91 -21.21 15.77
C PRO A 334 26.99 -20.15 15.62
N ASP A 335 28.19 -20.56 15.18
CA ASP A 335 29.26 -19.62 14.82
C ASP A 335 28.78 -18.61 13.74
N ASN A 336 29.44 -17.46 13.68
CA ASN A 336 29.09 -16.45 12.68
C ASN A 336 29.18 -17.01 11.25
N GLY A 337 28.21 -16.68 10.43
CA GLY A 337 28.14 -17.15 9.05
C GLY A 337 26.72 -17.33 8.54
N LEU A 338 26.60 -17.89 7.35
CA LEU A 338 25.33 -18.05 6.65
C LEU A 338 24.73 -19.45 6.94
N TYR A 339 23.50 -19.46 7.45
CA TYR A 339 22.80 -20.69 7.84
C TYR A 339 21.38 -20.75 7.32
N LEU A 340 20.95 -21.95 6.94
CA LEU A 340 19.55 -22.28 6.72
C LEU A 340 18.91 -22.70 8.04
N PHE A 341 17.89 -21.97 8.46
CA PHE A 341 17.04 -22.29 9.60
C PHE A 341 15.76 -22.97 9.10
N GLU A 342 15.40 -24.08 9.69
CA GLU A 342 14.14 -24.78 9.47
C GLU A 342 13.48 -25.04 10.83
N VAL A 343 12.24 -24.58 11.00
CA VAL A 343 11.53 -24.66 12.27
C VAL A 343 10.11 -25.16 12.05
N SER A 344 9.69 -26.13 12.82
CA SER A 344 8.30 -26.58 12.91
C SER A 344 7.76 -26.23 14.29
N LEU A 345 6.89 -25.23 14.38
CA LEU A 345 6.28 -24.86 15.65
C LEU A 345 5.21 -25.85 16.10
N LYS A 346 4.60 -26.57 15.17
CA LYS A 346 3.63 -27.63 15.49
C LYS A 346 4.31 -28.85 16.10
N GLU A 347 5.49 -29.21 15.59
CA GLU A 347 6.30 -30.34 16.11
C GLU A 347 7.25 -29.92 17.22
N LEU A 348 7.38 -28.61 17.47
CA LEU A 348 8.30 -28.02 18.43
C LEU A 348 9.76 -28.44 18.18
N LYS A 349 10.20 -28.32 16.92
CA LYS A 349 11.55 -28.73 16.49
C LYS A 349 12.20 -27.67 15.61
N TYR A 350 13.53 -27.60 15.69
CA TYR A 350 14.32 -26.78 14.79
C TYR A 350 15.53 -27.52 14.26
N SER A 351 16.01 -27.09 13.10
CA SER A 351 17.31 -27.46 12.56
C SER A 351 17.99 -26.24 11.92
N VAL A 352 19.31 -26.20 12.05
CA VAL A 352 20.16 -25.12 11.55
C VAL A 352 21.35 -25.73 10.83
N LYS A 353 21.53 -25.39 9.55
CA LYS A 353 22.58 -25.98 8.70
C LYS A 353 23.39 -24.85 8.07
N ALA A 354 24.71 -24.93 8.13
CA ALA A 354 25.59 -24.00 7.42
C ALA A 354 25.31 -24.05 5.91
N VAL A 355 25.23 -22.89 5.28
CA VAL A 355 25.12 -22.78 3.82
C VAL A 355 26.54 -22.84 3.25
N THR A 356 26.84 -23.92 2.53
CA THR A 356 28.16 -24.15 1.92
C THR A 356 28.18 -23.91 0.42
N GLY A 357 27.01 -23.82 -0.21
CA GLY A 357 26.90 -23.54 -1.64
C GLY A 357 25.45 -23.53 -2.13
N ILE A 358 25.23 -22.88 -3.26
CA ILE A 358 23.96 -22.82 -3.95
C ILE A 358 24.15 -23.38 -5.35
N TYR A 359 23.24 -24.24 -5.75
CA TYR A 359 23.24 -24.94 -7.02
C TYR A 359 21.95 -24.63 -7.79
N CYS A 360 22.05 -24.55 -9.10
CA CYS A 360 20.93 -24.22 -9.96
C CYS A 360 20.38 -25.47 -10.65
N TYR A 361 19.15 -25.87 -10.33
CA TYR A 361 18.43 -26.90 -11.08
C TYR A 361 17.74 -26.25 -12.28
N LEU A 362 18.03 -26.77 -13.49
CA LEU A 362 17.54 -26.16 -14.74
C LEU A 362 16.09 -26.54 -15.09
N GLY A 363 15.51 -27.51 -14.39
CA GLY A 363 14.14 -27.95 -14.63
C GLY A 363 13.92 -28.69 -15.95
N ILE A 364 14.95 -29.35 -16.45
CA ILE A 364 14.94 -30.10 -17.72
C ILE A 364 14.87 -31.58 -17.43
N SER A 365 13.92 -32.29 -18.06
CA SER A 365 13.75 -33.73 -17.90
C SER A 365 15.01 -34.49 -18.35
N GLY A 366 15.52 -35.36 -17.48
CA GLY A 366 16.72 -36.16 -17.76
C GLY A 366 18.04 -35.39 -17.64
N ASN A 367 18.00 -34.13 -17.22
CA ASN A 367 19.19 -33.36 -16.88
C ASN A 367 19.28 -33.19 -15.36
N ASP A 368 20.22 -33.97 -14.75
CA ASP A 368 20.46 -33.91 -13.31
C ASP A 368 21.65 -33.03 -12.93
N ASP A 369 22.20 -32.27 -13.88
CA ASP A 369 23.27 -31.32 -13.62
C ASP A 369 22.79 -30.17 -12.75
N LEU A 370 23.56 -29.88 -11.71
CA LEU A 370 23.30 -28.77 -10.78
C LEU A 370 24.52 -27.82 -10.80
N PRO A 371 24.62 -26.93 -11.81
CA PRO A 371 25.70 -25.95 -11.84
C PRO A 371 25.71 -25.08 -10.58
N PRO A 372 26.88 -24.89 -9.95
CA PRO A 372 26.99 -24.05 -8.77
C PRO A 372 26.94 -22.59 -9.13
N LEU A 373 26.32 -21.80 -8.28
CA LEU A 373 26.43 -20.34 -8.27
C LEU A 373 27.61 -19.91 -7.39
N GLN A 374 28.20 -18.78 -7.70
CA GLN A 374 29.34 -18.21 -6.98
C GLN A 374 28.88 -17.22 -5.93
N SER A 375 29.43 -17.31 -4.72
CA SER A 375 29.23 -16.28 -3.70
C SER A 375 29.89 -14.97 -4.14
N THR A 376 29.31 -13.86 -3.71
CA THR A 376 29.85 -12.52 -3.91
C THR A 376 30.42 -11.96 -2.61
N ASP A 377 30.94 -10.72 -2.65
CA ASP A 377 31.35 -10.01 -1.43
C ASP A 377 30.16 -9.57 -0.55
N THR A 378 28.94 -9.64 -1.10
CA THR A 378 27.71 -9.38 -0.34
C THR A 378 27.22 -10.71 0.25
N GLU A 379 27.08 -10.75 1.57
CA GLU A 379 26.64 -11.95 2.27
C GLU A 379 25.25 -12.40 1.79
N GLY A 380 25.13 -13.70 1.50
CA GLY A 380 23.88 -14.30 1.01
C GLY A 380 23.56 -14.05 -0.46
N LEU A 381 24.36 -13.25 -1.18
CA LEU A 381 24.19 -12.98 -2.61
C LEU A 381 25.08 -13.91 -3.44
N TYR A 382 24.44 -14.68 -4.33
CA TYR A 382 25.10 -15.62 -5.25
C TYR A 382 24.77 -15.24 -6.69
N THR A 383 25.74 -15.39 -7.57
CA THR A 383 25.60 -15.09 -9.01
C THR A 383 26.15 -16.21 -9.88
N GLY A 384 25.73 -16.27 -11.11
CA GLY A 384 26.23 -17.21 -12.09
C GLY A 384 25.56 -17.06 -13.44
N THR A 385 26.10 -17.77 -14.41
CA THR A 385 25.52 -17.86 -15.75
C THR A 385 25.11 -19.29 -16.02
N ILE A 386 23.87 -19.49 -16.50
CA ILE A 386 23.37 -20.79 -16.91
C ILE A 386 23.00 -20.79 -18.38
N THR A 387 23.10 -21.94 -19.01
CA THR A 387 22.65 -22.16 -20.41
C THR A 387 21.65 -23.29 -20.44
N LEU A 388 20.46 -23.02 -20.99
CA LEU A 388 19.45 -24.02 -21.26
C LEU A 388 19.50 -24.35 -22.76
N ASP A 389 19.70 -25.61 -23.10
CA ASP A 389 19.67 -26.13 -24.49
C ASP A 389 18.24 -26.46 -24.95
N GLN A 390 17.30 -26.50 -24.03
CA GLN A 390 15.87 -26.64 -24.25
C GLN A 390 15.08 -25.88 -23.16
N ASP A 391 13.80 -25.67 -23.40
CA ASP A 391 12.94 -24.98 -22.44
C ASP A 391 12.84 -25.75 -21.12
N SER A 392 12.82 -25.02 -20.00
CA SER A 392 12.66 -25.62 -18.69
C SER A 392 11.24 -26.15 -18.52
N GLU A 393 11.10 -27.47 -18.34
CA GLU A 393 9.80 -28.14 -18.20
C GLU A 393 9.22 -27.96 -16.78
N TYR A 394 10.10 -28.04 -15.76
CA TYR A 394 9.70 -28.01 -14.35
C TYR A 394 10.00 -26.67 -13.65
N GLY A 395 10.61 -25.75 -14.34
CA GLY A 395 11.09 -24.50 -13.82
C GLY A 395 12.44 -24.59 -13.11
N VAL A 396 13.15 -23.47 -13.07
CA VAL A 396 14.45 -23.34 -12.42
C VAL A 396 14.29 -23.31 -10.91
N LYS A 397 15.13 -24.04 -10.18
CA LYS A 397 15.18 -24.01 -8.71
C LYS A 397 16.60 -23.74 -8.22
N PHE A 398 16.71 -23.20 -7.03
CA PHE A 398 17.97 -23.02 -6.32
C PHE A 398 18.06 -23.99 -5.16
N ILE A 399 19.11 -24.79 -5.14
CA ILE A 399 19.30 -25.90 -4.20
C ILE A 399 20.42 -25.51 -3.24
N ILE A 400 20.12 -25.49 -1.93
CA ILE A 400 21.13 -25.23 -0.89
C ILE A 400 21.93 -26.51 -0.64
N ASN A 401 23.25 -26.37 -0.60
CA ASN A 401 24.18 -27.49 -0.25
C ASN A 401 24.03 -28.76 -1.11
N ASN A 402 23.48 -28.61 -2.32
CA ASN A 402 23.17 -29.79 -3.17
C ASN A 402 22.20 -30.77 -2.47
N ASP A 403 21.36 -30.28 -1.58
CA ASP A 403 20.36 -31.05 -0.84
C ASP A 403 18.95 -30.60 -1.23
N TRP A 404 18.18 -31.43 -1.90
CA TRP A 404 16.84 -31.14 -2.35
C TRP A 404 15.86 -30.77 -1.22
N ALA A 405 16.16 -31.15 0.01
CA ALA A 405 15.37 -30.74 1.17
C ALA A 405 15.45 -29.21 1.43
N GLY A 406 16.52 -28.58 0.95
CA GLY A 406 16.72 -27.13 1.05
C GLY A 406 16.61 -26.43 -0.30
N SER A 407 15.44 -26.44 -0.95
CA SER A 407 15.27 -25.87 -2.28
C SER A 407 14.34 -24.67 -2.30
N TYR A 408 14.65 -23.70 -3.18
CA TYR A 408 13.83 -22.55 -3.48
C TYR A 408 13.32 -22.61 -4.92
N GLY A 409 12.01 -22.42 -5.10
CA GLY A 409 11.44 -21.94 -6.35
C GLY A 409 11.25 -20.42 -6.28
N GLY A 410 10.53 -19.85 -7.23
CA GLY A 410 10.28 -18.42 -7.22
C GLY A 410 9.19 -18.00 -8.18
N TYR A 411 8.69 -16.80 -7.93
CA TYR A 411 7.72 -16.13 -8.78
C TYR A 411 7.89 -14.61 -8.60
N ASP A 412 7.84 -13.90 -9.70
CA ASP A 412 7.90 -12.43 -9.73
C ASP A 412 9.07 -11.83 -8.93
N GLY A 413 10.27 -12.40 -9.11
CA GLY A 413 11.49 -11.96 -8.43
C GLY A 413 11.63 -12.36 -6.97
N LYS A 414 10.64 -13.03 -6.38
CA LYS A 414 10.66 -13.51 -4.99
C LYS A 414 10.94 -15.00 -4.91
N LEU A 415 11.75 -15.40 -3.94
CA LEU A 415 12.05 -16.81 -3.62
C LEU A 415 11.01 -17.39 -2.66
N TYR A 416 10.63 -18.63 -2.91
CA TYR A 416 9.75 -19.40 -2.04
C TYR A 416 10.39 -20.72 -1.67
N TYR A 417 10.60 -20.93 -0.35
CA TYR A 417 11.18 -22.16 0.17
C TYR A 417 10.24 -23.35 -0.05
N ASN A 418 10.82 -24.48 -0.43
CA ASN A 418 10.11 -25.73 -0.67
C ASN A 418 8.93 -25.63 -1.65
N ALA A 419 9.01 -24.71 -2.60
CA ALA A 419 7.98 -24.52 -3.60
C ALA A 419 7.83 -25.77 -4.49
N ASN A 420 6.59 -26.17 -4.77
CA ASN A 420 6.30 -27.30 -5.64
C ASN A 420 6.79 -27.09 -7.08
N LYS A 421 6.76 -25.83 -7.55
CA LYS A 421 7.21 -25.46 -8.90
C LYS A 421 8.46 -24.60 -8.83
N GLY A 422 9.32 -24.77 -9.83
CA GLY A 422 10.41 -23.83 -10.06
C GLY A 422 9.96 -22.51 -10.68
N ILE A 423 10.91 -21.65 -10.95
CA ILE A 423 10.73 -20.40 -11.67
C ILE A 423 10.40 -20.71 -13.13
N TYR A 424 9.23 -20.27 -13.59
CA TYR A 424 8.71 -20.62 -14.91
C TYR A 424 7.95 -19.43 -15.53
N PRO A 425 7.99 -19.20 -16.83
CA PRO A 425 8.75 -19.96 -17.85
C PRO A 425 10.22 -19.49 -17.96
N VAL A 426 11.14 -20.42 -18.22
CA VAL A 426 12.50 -20.14 -18.64
C VAL A 426 12.77 -20.94 -19.92
N THR A 427 12.98 -20.22 -21.02
CA THR A 427 13.14 -20.82 -22.34
C THR A 427 14.61 -21.11 -22.67
N THR A 428 14.85 -21.83 -23.76
CA THR A 428 16.18 -22.05 -24.33
C THR A 428 16.96 -20.75 -24.43
N GLY A 429 18.21 -20.73 -23.94
CA GLY A 429 19.05 -19.53 -23.94
C GLY A 429 20.09 -19.53 -22.83
N THR A 430 20.88 -18.47 -22.81
CA THR A 430 21.86 -18.22 -21.76
C THR A 430 21.40 -17.06 -20.88
N TYR A 431 21.53 -17.22 -19.57
CA TYR A 431 20.99 -16.30 -18.57
C TYR A 431 22.01 -15.98 -17.49
N ASP A 432 22.11 -14.73 -17.13
CA ASP A 432 22.74 -14.31 -15.89
C ASP A 432 21.73 -14.43 -14.75
N ILE A 433 22.18 -15.03 -13.66
CA ILE A 433 21.39 -15.28 -12.46
C ILE A 433 21.99 -14.54 -11.28
N SER A 434 21.12 -13.96 -10.47
CA SER A 434 21.44 -13.45 -9.15
C SER A 434 20.41 -13.97 -8.14
N VAL A 435 20.89 -14.45 -6.99
CA VAL A 435 20.04 -15.01 -5.92
C VAL A 435 20.49 -14.39 -4.60
N ASP A 436 19.60 -13.66 -3.97
CA ASP A 436 19.79 -13.13 -2.62
C ASP A 436 18.96 -13.93 -1.63
N LEU A 437 19.64 -14.81 -0.89
CA LEU A 437 19.00 -15.72 0.05
C LEU A 437 18.51 -15.02 1.33
N ILE A 438 19.14 -13.92 1.72
CA ILE A 438 18.74 -13.17 2.92
C ILE A 438 17.49 -12.34 2.65
N ASN A 439 17.46 -11.62 1.52
CA ASN A 439 16.30 -10.82 1.12
C ASN A 439 15.23 -11.64 0.40
N GLY A 440 15.49 -12.91 0.09
CA GLY A 440 14.53 -13.79 -0.55
C GLY A 440 14.15 -13.36 -1.97
N THR A 441 15.13 -12.85 -2.75
CA THR A 441 14.91 -12.35 -4.11
C THR A 441 15.82 -13.02 -5.13
N TYR A 442 15.43 -12.96 -6.41
CA TYR A 442 16.24 -13.46 -7.51
C TYR A 442 16.03 -12.62 -8.77
N THR A 443 17.03 -12.71 -9.67
CA THR A 443 16.89 -12.26 -11.06
C THR A 443 17.37 -13.36 -12.02
N ILE A 444 16.70 -13.46 -13.16
CA ILE A 444 17.11 -14.31 -14.30
C ILE A 444 17.00 -13.42 -15.54
N GLN A 445 18.14 -13.03 -16.11
CA GLN A 445 18.21 -12.13 -17.24
C GLN A 445 18.85 -12.82 -18.46
N SER A 446 18.16 -12.81 -19.60
CA SER A 446 18.69 -13.32 -20.86
C SER A 446 19.88 -12.47 -21.30
N ILE A 447 20.99 -13.11 -21.63
CA ILE A 447 22.16 -12.51 -22.26
C ILE A 447 22.26 -13.03 -23.68
N ASN A 448 21.81 -12.24 -24.64
CA ASN A 448 21.93 -12.54 -26.08
C ASN A 448 23.06 -11.76 -26.72
#